data_54197ea1b4641ce55897d7203c5b439e
#
_entry.id   54197ea1b4641ce55897d7203c5b439e
#
_cell.length_a   1.000
_cell.length_b   1.000
_cell.length_c   1.000
_cell.angle_alpha   90.00
_cell.angle_beta   90.00
_cell.angle_gamma   90.00
#
_symmetry.space_group_name_H-M   'P 1'
#
loop_
_entity.id
_entity.type
_entity.pdbx_description
1 polymer ?
#
loop_
_entity_poly.entity_id
_entity_poly.type
_entity_poly.pdbx_seq_one_letter_code
_entity_poly.pdbx_strand_id
1 'polypeptide(L)' 'MQDVNRLKLVLVEQKKTSKWLSEELGVSPSTVSKWCTNSSQPDVTSLLKIADLLEVDIKELLVREYE' A
#
# COMPACT_ATOMS: atom_id res chain seq x y z
N MET A 1 4.44 15.87 7.92
CA MET A 1 3.78 15.38 6.71
C MET A 1 2.73 14.35 7.07
N GLN A 2 1.57 14.47 6.48
CA GLN A 2 0.45 13.58 6.77
C GLN A 2 0.52 12.32 5.91
N ASP A 3 0.31 11.17 6.55
CA ASP A 3 0.21 9.94 5.81
C ASP A 3 -1.13 9.88 5.08
N VAL A 4 -1.11 9.40 3.84
CA VAL A 4 -2.31 9.24 3.03
C VAL A 4 -2.73 7.78 2.98
N ASN A 5 -1.79 6.86 3.04
CA ASN A 5 -2.11 5.46 3.01
C ASN A 5 -1.53 4.73 4.21
N ARG A 6 -2.09 3.56 4.52
CA ARG A 6 -1.64 2.71 5.62
C ARG A 6 -1.09 1.39 5.09
N LEU A 7 -0.50 1.41 3.91
CA LEU A 7 -0.06 0.18 3.27
C LEU A 7 0.94 -0.59 4.13
N LYS A 8 1.91 0.12 4.72
CA LYS A 8 2.91 -0.56 5.53
C LYS A 8 2.25 -1.29 6.70
N LEU A 9 1.29 -0.66 7.35
CA LEU A 9 0.61 -1.27 8.49
C LEU A 9 -0.10 -2.55 8.06
N VAL A 10 -0.83 -2.50 6.95
CA VAL A 10 -1.56 -3.66 6.47
C VAL A 10 -0.60 -4.79 6.10
N LEU A 11 0.51 -4.47 5.44
CA LEU A 11 1.51 -5.47 5.11
C LEU A 11 2.06 -6.14 6.37
N VAL A 12 2.39 -5.34 7.39
CA VAL A 12 2.91 -5.88 8.64
C VAL A 12 1.87 -6.77 9.31
N GLU A 13 0.62 -6.33 9.35
CA GLU A 13 -0.44 -7.12 9.97
C GLU A 13 -0.62 -8.46 9.29
N GLN A 14 -0.42 -8.51 7.98
CA GLN A 14 -0.58 -9.75 7.23
C GLN A 14 0.73 -10.52 7.05
N LYS A 15 1.81 -10.01 7.65
CA LYS A 15 3.13 -10.64 7.59
C LYS A 15 3.62 -10.77 6.16
N LYS A 16 3.36 -9.73 5.36
CA LYS A 16 3.83 -9.65 3.97
C LYS A 16 4.90 -8.57 3.88
N THR A 17 5.78 -8.69 2.88
CA THR A 17 6.86 -7.73 2.68
C THR A 17 6.57 -6.84 1.49
N SER A 18 7.22 -5.67 1.46
CA SER A 18 7.11 -4.80 0.30
C SER A 18 7.74 -5.46 -0.93
N LYS A 19 8.77 -6.29 -0.73
CA LYS A 19 9.35 -7.03 -1.85
C LYS A 19 8.33 -7.99 -2.46
N TRP A 20 7.61 -8.71 -1.61
CA TRP A 20 6.55 -9.62 -2.08
C TRP A 20 5.53 -8.84 -2.91
N LEU A 21 5.09 -7.69 -2.39
CA LEU A 21 4.08 -6.91 -3.09
C LEU A 21 4.61 -6.39 -4.43
N SER A 22 5.87 -5.95 -4.46
CA SER A 22 6.45 -5.46 -5.69
C SER A 22 6.48 -6.54 -6.77
N GLU A 23 6.79 -7.77 -6.37
CA GLU A 23 6.82 -8.89 -7.30
C GLU A 23 5.43 -9.22 -7.82
N GLU A 24 4.43 -9.18 -6.94
CA GLU A 24 3.06 -9.48 -7.34
C GLU A 24 2.50 -8.41 -8.29
N LEU A 25 2.91 -7.17 -8.10
CA LEU A 25 2.42 -6.06 -8.93
C LEU A 25 3.27 -5.83 -10.17
N GLY A 26 4.46 -6.40 -10.23
CA GLY A 26 5.36 -6.15 -11.35
C GLY A 26 5.99 -4.77 -11.34
N VAL A 27 6.17 -4.18 -10.16
CA VAL A 27 6.84 -2.89 -10.00
C VAL A 27 8.11 -3.06 -9.19
N SER A 28 8.95 -2.04 -9.15
CA SER A 28 10.20 -2.14 -8.41
C SER A 28 9.96 -2.09 -6.91
N PRO A 29 10.84 -2.75 -6.11
CA PRO A 29 10.72 -2.65 -4.66
C PRO A 29 10.82 -1.22 -4.15
N SER A 30 11.59 -0.38 -4.82
CA SER A 30 11.73 1.01 -4.39
C SER A 30 10.42 1.78 -4.58
N THR A 31 9.63 1.43 -5.61
CA THR A 31 8.32 2.03 -5.79
C THR A 31 7.40 1.71 -4.62
N VAL A 32 7.35 0.43 -4.22
CA VAL A 32 6.51 0.03 -3.10
C VAL A 32 7.02 0.66 -1.80
N SER A 33 8.33 0.74 -1.64
CA SER A 33 8.91 1.37 -0.46
C SER A 33 8.49 2.83 -0.33
N LYS A 34 8.44 3.55 -1.44
CA LYS A 34 7.98 4.94 -1.42
C LYS A 34 6.51 5.04 -1.03
N TRP A 35 5.69 4.09 -1.48
CA TRP A 35 4.28 4.05 -1.05
C TRP A 35 4.19 3.79 0.45
N CYS A 36 5.00 2.88 0.97
CA CYS A 36 4.97 2.53 2.39
C CYS A 36 5.39 3.71 3.28
N THR A 37 6.29 4.55 2.79
CA THR A 37 6.75 5.71 3.55
C THR A 37 5.91 6.96 3.25
N ASN A 38 4.92 6.83 2.39
CA ASN A 38 4.08 7.94 1.95
C ASN A 38 4.85 9.04 1.22
N SER A 39 6.03 8.70 0.68
CA SER A 39 6.79 9.60 -0.17
C SER A 39 6.09 9.80 -1.52
N SER A 40 5.41 8.76 -2.00
CA SER A 40 4.55 8.85 -3.16
C SER A 40 3.37 7.92 -2.92
N GLN A 41 2.34 8.05 -3.76
CA GLN A 41 1.12 7.28 -3.58
C GLN A 41 0.87 6.40 -4.79
N PRO A 42 0.34 5.18 -4.60
CA PRO A 42 -0.07 4.36 -5.73
C PRO A 42 -1.30 4.99 -6.40
N ASP A 43 -1.41 4.77 -7.72
CA ASP A 43 -2.60 5.24 -8.41
C ASP A 43 -3.79 4.33 -8.07
N VAL A 44 -4.98 4.72 -8.54
CA VAL A 44 -6.20 3.99 -8.18
C VAL A 44 -6.15 2.54 -8.65
N THR A 45 -5.63 2.31 -9.86
CA THR A 45 -5.53 0.95 -10.38
C THR A 45 -4.64 0.09 -9.49
N SER A 46 -3.50 0.64 -9.07
CA SER A 46 -2.60 -0.09 -8.17
C SER A 46 -3.24 -0.33 -6.81
N LEU A 47 -3.96 0.65 -6.28
CA LEU A 47 -4.65 0.48 -5.01
C LEU A 47 -5.66 -0.65 -5.06
N LEU A 48 -6.42 -0.74 -6.15
CA LEU A 48 -7.40 -1.82 -6.29
C LEU A 48 -6.72 -3.19 -6.35
N LYS A 49 -5.60 -3.28 -7.08
CA LYS A 49 -4.85 -4.53 -7.14
C LYS A 49 -4.27 -4.91 -5.78
N ILE A 50 -3.75 -3.93 -5.05
CA ILE A 50 -3.22 -4.18 -3.71
C ILE A 50 -4.32 -4.69 -2.79
N ALA A 51 -5.49 -4.05 -2.83
CA ALA A 51 -6.60 -4.48 -1.99
C ALA A 51 -7.00 -5.91 -2.30
N ASP A 52 -7.03 -6.28 -3.58
CA ASP A 52 -7.35 -7.65 -3.96
C ASP A 52 -6.30 -8.63 -3.47
N LEU A 53 -5.01 -8.28 -3.64
CA LEU A 53 -3.92 -9.17 -3.24
C LEU A 53 -3.90 -9.39 -1.72
N LEU A 54 -4.22 -8.37 -0.97
CA LEU A 54 -4.22 -8.44 0.49
C LEU A 54 -5.58 -8.84 1.05
N GLU A 55 -6.58 -8.97 0.18
CA GLU A 55 -7.94 -9.38 0.55
C GLU A 55 -8.54 -8.43 1.59
N VAL A 56 -8.36 -7.14 1.38
CA VAL A 56 -8.92 -6.11 2.24
C VAL A 56 -9.74 -5.14 1.39
N ASP A 57 -10.60 -4.39 2.05
CA ASP A 57 -11.32 -3.31 1.41
C ASP A 57 -10.33 -2.19 1.13
N ILE A 58 -10.49 -1.51 -0.02
CA ILE A 58 -9.56 -0.44 -0.40
C ILE A 58 -9.53 0.66 0.66
N LYS A 59 -10.62 0.89 1.36
CA LYS A 59 -10.65 1.94 2.38
C LYS A 59 -9.74 1.60 3.56
N GLU A 60 -9.37 0.35 3.75
CA GLU A 60 -8.43 -0.01 4.80
C GLU A 60 -7.01 0.37 4.46
N LEU A 61 -6.75 0.72 3.21
CA LEU A 61 -5.44 1.18 2.78
C LEU A 61 -5.30 2.69 2.87
N LEU A 62 -6.37 3.40 3.21
CA LEU A 62 -6.37 4.86 3.20
C LEU A 62 -6.53 5.42 4.60
N VAL A 63 -5.93 6.58 4.82
CA VAL A 63 -6.00 7.28 6.10
C VAL A 63 -7.05 8.36 6.01
N ARG A 64 -7.88 8.48 7.05
CA ARG A 64 -8.93 9.48 7.11
C ARG A 64 -8.66 10.37 8.32
N GLU A 65 -7.90 11.41 8.09
CA GLU A 65 -7.41 12.23 9.20
C GLU A 65 -8.10 13.58 9.36
N TYR A 66 -8.89 13.99 8.40
CA TYR A 66 -9.47 15.33 8.42
C TYR A 66 -10.96 15.30 8.68
N GLU A 67 -11.40 14.34 9.36
CA GLU A 67 -12.81 14.28 9.74
C GLU A 67 -13.03 14.97 11.02
#